data_b2ca2c3ae17a88369badf8c1114da152
#
_entry.id   b2ca2c3ae17a88369badf8c1114da152
#
_cell.length_a   1.000
_cell.length_b   1.000
_cell.length_c   1.000
_cell.angle_alpha   90.00
_cell.angle_beta   90.00
_cell.angle_gamma   90.00
#
_symmetry.space_group_name_H-M   'P 1'
#
loop_
_entity.id
_entity.type
_entity.pdbx_description
1 polymer ?
#
loop_
_entity_poly.entity_id
_entity_poly.type
_entity_poly.pdbx_seq_one_letter_code
_entity_poly.pdbx_strand_id
1 'polypeptide(L)'
;DARGLAVILQVLRTMQEKNIQTIGDICFVCTVGEEGNGDLRGSKYLFLKSGMKIDGFISVDGVDVGRLLCAATGSKRYRVHFDGPGGHSWKNFGYASAIHAMGRAIAKIADVHPCEEPRTTFTCGTIGGGTTVNSIAAHCEMELDMRSAGGKELEEIEAQILPLI
;
A
#
# COMPACT_ATOMS: atom_id res chain seq x y z
N ASP A 1 7.59 15.48 3.44
CA ASP A 1 8.47 15.89 2.32
C ASP A 1 8.74 17.41 2.30
N ALA A 2 9.69 17.86 3.14
CA ALA A 2 10.03 19.31 3.23
C ALA A 2 10.66 19.83 1.93
N ARG A 3 11.39 18.99 1.18
CA ARG A 3 12.02 19.40 -0.08
C ARG A 3 10.99 19.59 -1.19
N GLY A 4 10.03 18.70 -1.33
CA GLY A 4 8.94 18.84 -2.31
C GLY A 4 8.15 20.12 -2.07
N LEU A 5 7.80 20.42 -0.82
CA LEU A 5 7.15 21.69 -0.47
C LEU A 5 7.99 22.91 -0.81
N ALA A 6 9.29 22.87 -0.54
CA ALA A 6 10.20 23.95 -0.88
C ALA A 6 10.30 24.18 -2.40
N VAL A 7 10.36 23.10 -3.19
CA VAL A 7 10.37 23.17 -4.67
C VAL A 7 9.06 23.79 -5.18
N ILE A 8 7.91 23.32 -4.72
CA ILE A 8 6.61 23.87 -5.11
C ILE A 8 6.52 25.38 -4.80
N LEU A 9 6.94 25.78 -3.61
CA LEU A 9 6.96 27.18 -3.19
C LEU A 9 7.90 28.02 -4.06
N GLN A 10 9.08 27.48 -4.39
CA GLN A 10 10.05 28.19 -5.25
C GLN A 10 9.54 28.33 -6.68
N VAL A 11 8.89 27.32 -7.24
CA VAL A 11 8.23 27.42 -8.55
C VAL A 11 7.20 28.53 -8.55
N LEU A 12 6.29 28.56 -7.55
CA LEU A 12 5.28 29.60 -7.41
C LEU A 12 5.92 31.02 -7.37
N ARG A 13 6.94 31.21 -6.52
CA ARG A 13 7.66 32.48 -6.41
C ARG A 13 8.30 32.89 -7.73
N THR A 14 8.99 31.96 -8.41
CA THR A 14 9.64 32.23 -9.69
C THR A 14 8.61 32.64 -10.76
N MET A 15 7.46 32.00 -10.79
CA MET A 15 6.38 32.38 -11.72
C MET A 15 5.88 33.80 -11.45
N GLN A 16 5.70 34.16 -10.20
CA GLN A 16 5.29 35.53 -9.82
C GLN A 16 6.37 36.55 -10.16
N GLU A 17 7.64 36.33 -9.75
CA GLU A 17 8.77 37.27 -9.98
C GLU A 17 9.05 37.47 -11.47
N LYS A 18 8.91 36.43 -12.27
CA LYS A 18 9.17 36.47 -13.72
C LYS A 18 7.91 36.77 -14.54
N ASN A 19 6.77 37.00 -13.89
CA ASN A 19 5.49 37.21 -14.55
C ASN A 19 5.19 36.14 -15.63
N ILE A 20 5.45 34.86 -15.29
CA ILE A 20 5.19 33.75 -16.20
C ILE A 20 3.69 33.51 -16.27
N GLN A 21 3.14 33.63 -17.47
CA GLN A 21 1.73 33.35 -17.76
C GLN A 21 1.58 31.97 -18.38
N THR A 22 0.50 31.29 -18.04
CA THR A 22 0.14 29.98 -18.57
C THR A 22 -1.22 30.05 -19.27
N ILE A 23 -1.47 29.16 -20.23
CA ILE A 23 -2.76 29.08 -20.95
C ILE A 23 -3.87 28.65 -20.00
N GLY A 24 -3.58 27.70 -19.09
CA GLY A 24 -4.49 27.20 -18.08
C GLY A 24 -4.08 27.62 -16.67
N ASP A 25 -4.94 27.32 -15.70
CA ASP A 25 -4.67 27.56 -14.29
C ASP A 25 -3.67 26.53 -13.75
N ILE A 26 -2.81 26.94 -12.82
CA ILE A 26 -1.94 26.06 -12.06
C ILE A 26 -2.40 26.07 -10.60
N CYS A 27 -2.74 24.91 -10.09
CA CYS A 27 -3.11 24.72 -8.70
C CYS A 27 -1.97 24.04 -7.94
N PHE A 28 -1.42 24.74 -6.96
CA PHE A 28 -0.40 24.20 -6.06
C PHE A 28 -1.08 23.55 -4.86
N VAL A 29 -0.92 22.23 -4.72
CA VAL A 29 -1.65 21.44 -3.74
C VAL A 29 -0.68 20.72 -2.81
N CYS A 30 -0.93 20.84 -1.49
CA CYS A 30 -0.26 20.05 -0.47
C CYS A 30 -1.23 18.97 0.02
N THR A 31 -0.98 17.73 -0.34
CA THR A 31 -1.83 16.59 0.05
C THR A 31 -1.39 15.99 1.38
N VAL A 32 -2.28 15.23 2.01
CA VAL A 32 -2.02 14.52 3.26
C VAL A 32 -2.31 13.03 3.10
N GLY A 33 -1.62 12.21 3.91
CA GLY A 33 -1.88 10.77 3.96
C GLY A 33 -1.50 10.05 2.68
N GLU A 34 -0.33 10.35 2.12
CA GLU A 34 0.26 9.62 1.01
C GLU A 34 0.77 8.25 1.49
N GLU A 35 1.53 8.23 2.59
CA GLU A 35 2.25 7.08 3.11
C GLU A 35 1.37 6.00 3.76
N GLY A 36 1.78 4.75 3.61
CA GLY A 36 1.28 3.60 4.35
C GLY A 36 -0.25 3.47 4.34
N ASN A 37 -0.83 3.39 5.52
CA ASN A 37 -2.28 3.29 5.72
C ASN A 37 -3.06 4.58 5.39
N GLY A 38 -2.36 5.67 5.06
CA GLY A 38 -2.97 6.89 4.54
C GLY A 38 -3.55 6.72 3.15
N ASP A 39 -3.01 5.78 2.38
CA ASP A 39 -3.53 5.28 1.11
C ASP A 39 -3.87 6.41 0.12
N LEU A 40 -2.96 7.38 -0.01
CA LEU A 40 -3.11 8.53 -0.92
C LEU A 40 -4.41 9.34 -0.70
N ARG A 41 -4.98 9.35 0.52
CA ARG A 41 -6.33 9.91 0.75
C ARG A 41 -6.50 11.36 0.28
N GLY A 42 -5.45 12.19 0.39
CA GLY A 42 -5.48 13.58 -0.10
C GLY A 42 -5.56 13.65 -1.62
N SER A 43 -4.72 12.88 -2.31
CA SER A 43 -4.76 12.78 -3.77
C SER A 43 -6.06 12.16 -4.27
N LYS A 44 -6.55 11.10 -3.63
CA LYS A 44 -7.86 10.49 -3.94
C LYS A 44 -9.01 11.51 -3.79
N TYR A 45 -8.99 12.32 -2.74
CA TYR A 45 -9.98 13.39 -2.59
C TYR A 45 -9.91 14.39 -3.74
N LEU A 46 -8.71 14.83 -4.08
CA LEU A 46 -8.48 15.80 -5.17
C LEU A 46 -9.08 15.31 -6.49
N PHE A 47 -8.81 14.07 -6.88
CA PHE A 47 -9.27 13.53 -8.16
C PHE A 47 -10.71 13.05 -8.18
N LEU A 48 -11.22 12.53 -7.07
CA LEU A 48 -12.51 11.83 -7.03
C LEU A 48 -13.64 12.64 -6.41
N LYS A 49 -13.32 13.66 -5.59
CA LYS A 49 -14.33 14.35 -4.76
C LYS A 49 -14.26 15.86 -4.78
N SER A 50 -13.15 16.49 -5.18
CA SER A 50 -13.01 17.95 -5.15
C SER A 50 -13.89 18.67 -6.21
N GLY A 51 -14.32 17.97 -7.25
CA GLY A 51 -15.00 18.54 -8.40
C GLY A 51 -14.08 19.32 -9.36
N MET A 52 -12.78 19.37 -9.09
CA MET A 52 -11.81 20.04 -9.96
C MET A 52 -11.61 19.23 -11.26
N LYS A 53 -11.64 19.91 -12.41
CA LYS A 53 -11.18 19.33 -13.67
C LYS A 53 -9.65 19.46 -13.71
N ILE A 54 -8.97 18.33 -13.75
CA ILE A 54 -7.50 18.26 -13.76
C ILE A 54 -7.06 17.68 -15.09
N ASP A 55 -6.42 18.49 -15.93
CA ASP A 55 -5.94 18.08 -17.25
C ASP A 55 -4.51 17.51 -17.18
N GLY A 56 -3.74 17.87 -16.15
CA GLY A 56 -2.38 17.38 -15.90
C GLY A 56 -2.05 17.39 -14.41
N PHE A 57 -1.19 16.49 -13.97
CA PHE A 57 -0.76 16.37 -12.59
C PHE A 57 0.73 16.08 -12.49
N ILE A 58 1.42 16.83 -11.65
CA ILE A 58 2.83 16.63 -11.33
C ILE A 58 2.95 16.42 -9.83
N SER A 59 3.40 15.24 -9.42
CA SER A 59 3.77 14.96 -8.03
C SER A 59 5.24 15.28 -7.82
N VAL A 60 5.51 16.12 -6.82
CA VAL A 60 6.88 16.50 -6.44
C VAL A 60 7.24 15.76 -5.16
N ASP A 61 7.92 14.63 -5.33
CA ASP A 61 8.25 13.71 -4.24
C ASP A 61 9.59 12.99 -4.50
N GLY A 62 10.07 12.23 -3.52
CA GLY A 62 11.25 11.40 -3.65
C GLY A 62 12.57 12.10 -3.30
N VAL A 63 13.64 11.32 -3.32
CA VAL A 63 14.99 11.75 -2.92
C VAL A 63 15.92 12.06 -4.10
N ASP A 64 15.63 11.50 -5.27
CA ASP A 64 16.46 11.68 -6.46
C ASP A 64 16.15 13.01 -7.16
N VAL A 65 17.21 13.73 -7.54
CA VAL A 65 17.09 14.92 -8.38
C VAL A 65 17.35 14.54 -9.84
N GLY A 66 16.64 15.21 -10.78
CA GLY A 66 16.80 14.95 -12.21
C GLY A 66 16.10 13.68 -12.72
N ARG A 67 15.25 13.05 -11.92
CA ARG A 67 14.45 11.90 -12.32
C ARG A 67 12.99 12.28 -12.52
N LEU A 68 12.44 11.90 -13.66
CA LEU A 68 11.02 12.02 -13.98
C LEU A 68 10.43 10.61 -14.10
N LEU A 69 9.39 10.31 -13.33
CA LEU A 69 8.65 9.06 -13.39
C LEU A 69 7.33 9.29 -14.12
N CYS A 70 7.14 8.59 -15.23
CA CYS A 70 5.91 8.66 -16.04
C CYS A 70 5.05 7.39 -15.93
N ALA A 71 5.47 6.42 -15.11
CA ALA A 71 4.75 5.18 -14.84
C ALA A 71 4.64 4.96 -13.33
N ALA A 72 3.49 4.52 -12.89
CA ALA A 72 3.22 4.19 -11.50
C ALA A 72 3.12 2.68 -11.30
N THR A 73 3.50 2.22 -10.11
CA THR A 73 3.26 0.83 -9.66
C THR A 73 1.93 0.78 -8.92
N GLY A 74 1.02 -0.07 -9.37
CA GLY A 74 -0.22 -0.37 -8.65
C GLY A 74 0.06 -1.15 -7.38
N SER A 75 -0.75 -0.98 -6.34
CA SER A 75 -0.66 -1.75 -5.11
C SER A 75 -2.03 -2.14 -4.57
N LYS A 76 -2.10 -3.34 -3.96
CA LYS A 76 -3.25 -3.80 -3.16
C LYS A 76 -2.73 -4.27 -1.82
N ARG A 77 -3.39 -3.82 -0.75
CA ARG A 77 -3.00 -4.12 0.63
C ARG A 77 -4.16 -4.72 1.39
N TYR A 78 -3.88 -5.76 2.14
CA TYR A 78 -4.87 -6.47 2.96
C TYR A 78 -4.36 -6.63 4.37
N ARG A 79 -5.27 -6.43 5.33
CA ARG A 79 -5.11 -6.92 6.69
C ARG A 79 -5.97 -8.16 6.82
N VAL A 80 -5.33 -9.28 7.12
CA VAL A 80 -5.94 -10.60 7.22
C VAL A 80 -5.99 -11.01 8.68
N HIS A 81 -7.15 -11.40 9.14
CA HIS A 81 -7.37 -11.86 10.50
C HIS A 81 -7.77 -13.34 10.51
N PHE A 82 -7.18 -14.09 11.43
CA PHE A 82 -7.58 -15.45 11.74
C PHE A 82 -8.06 -15.50 13.18
N ASP A 83 -9.25 -16.01 13.40
CA ASP A 83 -9.85 -16.20 14.70
C ASP A 83 -10.12 -17.67 14.97
N GLY A 84 -9.95 -18.09 16.21
CA GLY A 84 -10.16 -19.44 16.67
C GLY A 84 -10.71 -19.48 18.10
N PRO A 85 -11.03 -20.68 18.63
CA PRO A 85 -11.63 -20.79 19.94
C PRO A 85 -10.70 -20.39 21.09
N GLY A 86 -9.39 -20.40 20.87
CA GLY A 86 -8.41 -20.24 21.94
C GLY A 86 -8.40 -21.43 22.91
N GLY A 87 -7.57 -21.33 23.95
CA GLY A 87 -7.56 -22.34 24.98
C GLY A 87 -6.19 -22.59 25.62
N HIS A 88 -6.14 -23.50 26.57
CA HIS A 88 -4.90 -23.94 27.23
C HIS A 88 -4.25 -25.06 26.41
N SER A 89 -2.96 -24.92 26.09
CA SER A 89 -2.23 -25.85 25.21
C SER A 89 -2.32 -27.33 25.57
N TRP A 90 -2.39 -27.64 26.86
CA TRP A 90 -2.53 -29.01 27.35
C TRP A 90 -4.00 -29.47 27.44
N LYS A 91 -4.86 -28.65 28.05
CA LYS A 91 -6.28 -29.04 28.31
C LYS A 91 -7.13 -29.11 27.05
N ASN A 92 -6.86 -28.19 26.12
CA ASN A 92 -7.62 -28.04 24.89
C ASN A 92 -6.80 -28.43 23.66
N PHE A 93 -5.82 -29.32 23.82
CA PHE A 93 -5.01 -29.81 22.70
C PHE A 93 -5.91 -30.37 21.59
N GLY A 94 -5.66 -29.96 20.35
CA GLY A 94 -6.50 -30.31 19.19
C GLY A 94 -7.44 -29.18 18.73
N TYR A 95 -7.64 -28.13 19.53
CA TYR A 95 -8.36 -26.95 19.07
C TYR A 95 -7.57 -26.21 17.97
N ALA A 96 -8.32 -25.59 17.06
CA ALA A 96 -7.71 -24.77 16.02
C ALA A 96 -6.96 -23.57 16.63
N SER A 97 -5.73 -23.36 16.17
CA SER A 97 -4.90 -22.21 16.55
C SER A 97 -4.86 -21.22 15.40
N ALA A 98 -5.20 -19.96 15.67
CA ALA A 98 -5.12 -18.88 14.70
C ALA A 98 -3.69 -18.72 14.13
N ILE A 99 -2.66 -18.83 14.99
CA ILE A 99 -1.24 -18.77 14.56
C ILE A 99 -0.89 -19.95 13.63
N HIS A 100 -1.36 -21.17 13.94
CA HIS A 100 -1.08 -22.31 13.06
C HIS A 100 -1.79 -22.19 11.72
N ALA A 101 -3.01 -21.65 11.68
CA ALA A 101 -3.73 -21.37 10.44
C ALA A 101 -2.99 -20.31 9.60
N MET A 102 -2.62 -19.20 10.24
CA MET A 102 -1.82 -18.13 9.62
C MET A 102 -0.50 -18.66 9.06
N GLY A 103 0.24 -19.46 9.82
CA GLY A 103 1.50 -20.05 9.37
C GLY A 103 1.34 -20.90 8.11
N ARG A 104 0.25 -21.69 8.01
CA ARG A 104 -0.05 -22.46 6.80
C ARG A 104 -0.43 -21.57 5.62
N ALA A 105 -1.19 -20.51 5.84
CA ALA A 105 -1.52 -19.55 4.79
C ALA A 105 -0.27 -18.86 4.26
N ILE A 106 0.60 -18.36 5.15
CA ILE A 106 1.86 -17.70 4.76
C ILE A 106 2.77 -18.68 3.98
N ALA A 107 2.87 -19.94 4.40
CA ALA A 107 3.67 -20.92 3.68
C ALA A 107 3.18 -21.11 2.24
N LYS A 108 1.87 -21.27 2.03
CA LYS A 108 1.27 -21.37 0.70
C LYS A 108 1.46 -20.10 -0.13
N ILE A 109 1.30 -18.91 0.50
CA ILE A 109 1.53 -17.62 -0.17
C ILE A 109 2.98 -17.52 -0.62
N ALA A 110 3.94 -17.93 0.22
CA ALA A 110 5.36 -17.87 -0.10
C ALA A 110 5.77 -18.75 -1.30
N ASP A 111 5.00 -19.80 -1.61
CA ASP A 111 5.20 -20.67 -2.75
C ASP A 111 4.62 -20.12 -4.07
N VAL A 112 3.92 -18.97 -4.04
CA VAL A 112 3.39 -18.34 -5.25
C VAL A 112 4.52 -17.71 -6.06
N HIS A 113 4.49 -17.90 -7.36
CA HIS A 113 5.47 -17.34 -8.29
C HIS A 113 4.84 -16.20 -9.09
N PRO A 114 5.13 -14.93 -8.75
CA PRO A 114 4.60 -13.79 -9.46
C PRO A 114 5.22 -13.65 -10.85
N CYS A 115 4.54 -12.92 -11.73
CA CYS A 115 5.08 -12.54 -13.04
C CYS A 115 6.32 -11.64 -12.87
N GLU A 116 7.37 -11.91 -13.65
CA GLU A 116 8.60 -11.12 -13.65
C GLU A 116 8.48 -9.86 -14.53
N GLU A 117 7.80 -9.97 -15.67
CA GLU A 117 7.55 -8.90 -16.62
C GLU A 117 6.08 -8.83 -17.03
N PRO A 118 5.36 -7.79 -16.64
CA PRO A 118 5.80 -6.63 -15.84
C PRO A 118 6.08 -7.02 -14.39
N ARG A 119 7.07 -6.37 -13.78
CA ARG A 119 7.50 -6.70 -12.41
C ARG A 119 6.32 -6.71 -11.44
N THR A 120 6.08 -7.88 -10.87
CA THR A 120 5.02 -8.13 -9.88
C THR A 120 5.64 -8.70 -8.61
N THR A 121 5.19 -8.25 -7.46
CA THR A 121 5.73 -8.63 -6.16
C THR A 121 4.64 -8.77 -5.12
N PHE A 122 4.89 -9.54 -4.08
CA PHE A 122 4.06 -9.57 -2.88
C PHE A 122 4.92 -9.80 -1.63
N THR A 123 4.38 -9.45 -0.47
CA THR A 123 5.01 -9.76 0.82
C THR A 123 3.99 -9.78 1.94
N CYS A 124 4.14 -10.71 2.89
CA CYS A 124 3.53 -10.62 4.20
C CYS A 124 4.47 -9.76 5.06
N GLY A 125 4.19 -8.46 5.15
CA GLY A 125 5.09 -7.48 5.74
C GLY A 125 5.12 -7.48 7.27
N THR A 126 3.99 -7.81 7.89
CA THR A 126 3.85 -7.91 9.34
C THR A 126 3.01 -9.12 9.72
N ILE A 127 3.28 -9.67 10.91
CA ILE A 127 2.48 -10.72 11.54
C ILE A 127 2.47 -10.49 13.06
N GLY A 128 1.31 -10.70 13.69
CA GLY A 128 1.16 -10.61 15.14
C GLY A 128 0.00 -11.46 15.65
N GLY A 129 0.07 -11.87 16.90
CA GLY A 129 -1.00 -12.65 17.52
C GLY A 129 -0.57 -13.53 18.68
N GLY A 130 -1.55 -14.20 19.30
CA GLY A 130 -1.34 -15.00 20.50
C GLY A 130 -1.21 -14.16 21.76
N THR A 131 -1.04 -14.82 22.91
CA THR A 131 -0.94 -14.17 24.22
C THR A 131 0.21 -14.72 25.05
N THR A 132 0.23 -16.02 25.32
CA THR A 132 1.25 -16.68 26.13
C THR A 132 1.72 -17.97 25.49
N VAL A 133 2.90 -18.45 25.87
CA VAL A 133 3.53 -19.66 25.29
C VAL A 133 2.69 -20.93 25.48
N ASN A 134 1.87 -20.99 26.53
CA ASN A 134 1.03 -22.14 26.85
C ASN A 134 -0.45 -21.96 26.50
N SER A 135 -0.78 -21.01 25.63
CA SER A 135 -2.12 -20.81 25.09
C SER A 135 -2.21 -21.21 23.62
N ILE A 136 -3.37 -21.76 23.24
CA ILE A 136 -3.77 -21.88 21.84
C ILE A 136 -4.23 -20.49 21.40
N ALA A 137 -3.61 -19.92 20.38
CA ALA A 137 -3.91 -18.56 19.93
C ALA A 137 -5.35 -18.46 19.41
N ALA A 138 -6.12 -17.56 20.02
CA ALA A 138 -7.48 -17.23 19.57
C ALA A 138 -7.50 -16.24 18.41
N HIS A 139 -6.46 -15.42 18.28
CA HIS A 139 -6.38 -14.38 17.25
C HIS A 139 -4.96 -14.29 16.71
N CYS A 140 -4.87 -14.04 15.40
CA CYS A 140 -3.64 -13.69 14.71
C CYS A 140 -3.96 -12.80 13.49
N GLU A 141 -3.11 -11.84 13.20
CA GLU A 141 -3.27 -10.97 12.04
C GLU A 141 -1.97 -10.84 11.23
N MET A 142 -2.09 -10.55 9.95
CA MET A 142 -0.97 -10.18 9.08
C MET A 142 -1.36 -9.05 8.14
N GLU A 143 -0.37 -8.30 7.67
CA GLU A 143 -0.53 -7.36 6.57
C GLU A 143 0.17 -7.90 5.31
N LEU A 144 -0.58 -7.94 4.23
CA LEU A 144 -0.16 -8.39 2.91
C LEU A 144 -0.11 -7.19 1.96
N ASP A 145 1.00 -6.99 1.28
CA ASP A 145 1.20 -5.98 0.23
C ASP A 145 1.47 -6.71 -1.09
N MET A 146 0.73 -6.35 -2.13
CA MET A 146 0.91 -6.84 -3.49
C MET A 146 1.12 -5.67 -4.42
N ARG A 147 2.09 -5.75 -5.33
CA ARG A 147 2.42 -4.66 -6.27
C ARG A 147 2.68 -5.20 -7.66
N SER A 148 2.30 -4.41 -8.67
CA SER A 148 2.67 -4.68 -10.06
C SER A 148 2.78 -3.39 -10.86
N ALA A 149 3.67 -3.39 -11.85
CA ALA A 149 3.73 -2.38 -12.89
C ALA A 149 2.60 -2.53 -13.92
N GLY A 150 1.92 -3.68 -13.96
CA GLY A 150 0.75 -3.97 -14.81
C GLY A 150 -0.52 -4.17 -13.98
N GLY A 151 -1.63 -3.57 -14.42
CA GLY A 151 -2.91 -3.70 -13.73
C GLY A 151 -3.46 -5.11 -13.76
N LYS A 152 -3.33 -5.79 -14.91
CA LYS A 152 -3.78 -7.16 -15.10
C LYS A 152 -3.03 -8.14 -14.20
N GLU A 153 -1.71 -8.02 -14.13
CA GLU A 153 -0.84 -8.86 -13.30
C GLU A 153 -1.07 -8.61 -11.81
N LEU A 154 -1.48 -7.39 -11.43
CA LEU A 154 -1.90 -7.10 -10.07
C LEU A 154 -3.21 -7.83 -9.70
N GLU A 155 -4.15 -7.92 -10.62
CA GLU A 155 -5.38 -8.70 -10.43
C GLU A 155 -5.10 -10.20 -10.42
N GLU A 156 -4.20 -10.68 -11.28
CA GLU A 156 -3.82 -12.08 -11.35
C GLU A 156 -3.12 -12.57 -10.07
N ILE A 157 -2.18 -11.79 -9.51
CA ILE A 157 -1.51 -12.16 -8.25
C ILE A 157 -2.48 -12.15 -7.07
N GLU A 158 -3.41 -11.19 -7.04
CA GLU A 158 -4.49 -11.17 -6.05
C GLU A 158 -5.36 -12.43 -6.13
N ALA A 159 -5.80 -12.80 -7.34
CA ALA A 159 -6.61 -13.99 -7.57
C ALA A 159 -5.90 -15.31 -7.21
N GLN A 160 -4.57 -15.34 -7.26
CA GLN A 160 -3.78 -16.48 -6.80
C GLN A 160 -3.65 -16.53 -5.27
N ILE A 161 -3.45 -15.39 -4.62
CA ILE A 161 -3.14 -15.32 -3.19
C ILE A 161 -4.40 -15.40 -2.31
N LEU A 162 -5.47 -14.68 -2.64
CA LEU A 162 -6.65 -14.63 -1.77
C LEU A 162 -7.28 -16.00 -1.48
N PRO A 163 -7.35 -16.96 -2.42
CA PRO A 163 -7.89 -18.31 -2.12
C PRO A 163 -7.01 -19.16 -1.20
N LEU A 164 -5.78 -18.74 -0.90
CA LEU A 164 -4.85 -19.46 -0.02
C LEU A 164 -5.04 -19.08 1.46
N ILE A 165 -5.82 -18.05 1.70
CA ILE A 165 -6.17 -17.51 3.02
C ILE A 165 -7.46 -18.15 3.52
#